data_c4d39fade946299d5e5add3d83c24eb9
#
_entry.id   c4d39fade946299d5e5add3d83c24eb9
#
_cell.length_a   1.000
_cell.length_b   1.000
_cell.length_c   1.000
_cell.angle_alpha   90.00
_cell.angle_beta   90.00
_cell.angle_gamma   90.00
#
_symmetry.space_group_name_H-M   'P 1'
#
loop_
_entity.id
_entity.type
_entity.pdbx_description
1 polymer ?
#
loop_
_entity_poly.entity_id
_entity_poly.type
_entity_poly.pdbx_seq_one_letter_code
_entity_poly.pdbx_strand_id
1 'polypeptide(L)'
;FIDGLICDETYHIKLAIGNCLDTALDSGVFLEANSFASPSIEVSSFNSEADLVGSTVLEGCGDLNLQFVRGGDMSMDLTVDLSYSGEATYGVDYEALPNQIILPADQENFILPIDVFYDGVGEGIESLIITVDGLPVACSDLETQLIELSIIDQDELIVSTPTYLETDCFGSVEIEALISGGIEPYSYSWFNEN
;
A
#
# COMPACT_ATOMS: atom_id res chain seq x y z
N PHE A 1 -25.59 -9.96 22.15
CA PHE A 1 -25.55 -8.81 21.24
C PHE A 1 -26.36 -7.68 21.87
N ILE A 2 -25.83 -6.47 21.88
CA ILE A 2 -26.54 -5.26 22.29
C ILE A 2 -26.87 -4.50 21.01
N ASP A 3 -28.15 -4.46 20.64
CA ASP A 3 -28.65 -3.73 19.49
C ASP A 3 -29.09 -2.32 19.90
N GLY A 4 -29.04 -1.37 18.96
CA GLY A 4 -29.62 -0.04 19.12
C GLY A 4 -28.70 0.96 19.85
N LEU A 5 -27.40 0.72 19.85
CA LEU A 5 -26.43 1.73 20.27
C LEU A 5 -26.40 2.87 19.25
N ILE A 6 -26.42 4.10 19.73
CA ILE A 6 -26.33 5.33 18.91
C ILE A 6 -24.90 5.81 18.99
N CYS A 7 -24.33 6.17 17.85
CA CYS A 7 -22.98 6.69 17.75
C CYS A 7 -22.82 8.01 18.50
N ASP A 8 -21.63 8.26 19.03
CA ASP A 8 -21.26 9.44 19.84
C ASP A 8 -22.01 9.56 21.18
N GLU A 9 -22.81 8.57 21.55
CA GLU A 9 -23.43 8.53 22.89
C GLU A 9 -22.57 7.75 23.87
N THR A 10 -22.54 8.21 25.11
CA THR A 10 -21.81 7.55 26.20
C THR A 10 -22.69 6.50 26.88
N TYR A 11 -22.31 5.26 26.80
CA TYR A 11 -23.01 4.14 27.43
C TYR A 11 -22.29 3.68 28.69
N HIS A 12 -23.05 3.47 29.75
CA HIS A 12 -22.54 2.91 31.00
C HIS A 12 -22.96 1.44 31.13
N ILE A 13 -21.97 0.54 31.07
CA ILE A 13 -22.20 -0.89 31.31
C ILE A 13 -21.98 -1.16 32.78
N LYS A 14 -22.98 -1.71 33.47
CA LYS A 14 -22.87 -2.14 34.85
C LYS A 14 -22.91 -3.66 34.92
N LEU A 15 -21.77 -4.24 35.24
CA LEU A 15 -21.65 -5.66 35.54
C LEU A 15 -21.79 -5.84 37.05
N ALA A 16 -22.70 -6.69 37.48
CA ALA A 16 -22.89 -7.01 38.88
C ALA A 16 -22.82 -8.52 39.09
N ILE A 17 -21.99 -8.95 40.00
CA ILE A 17 -21.90 -10.32 40.47
C ILE A 17 -22.23 -10.34 41.93
N GLY A 18 -23.05 -11.27 42.33
CA GLY A 18 -23.46 -11.42 43.73
C GLY A 18 -23.27 -12.84 44.20
N ASN A 19 -22.76 -12.98 45.42
CA ASN A 19 -22.70 -14.27 46.10
C ASN A 19 -23.95 -14.44 46.97
N CYS A 20 -24.67 -15.55 46.79
CA CYS A 20 -25.89 -15.84 47.49
C CYS A 20 -25.68 -16.97 48.47
N LEU A 21 -25.18 -16.85 49.61
CA LEU A 21 -25.27 -17.86 50.69
C LEU A 21 -24.10 -17.96 51.64
N ASP A 22 -22.90 -17.54 51.26
CA ASP A 22 -21.81 -17.49 52.19
C ASP A 22 -20.86 -16.28 51.91
N THR A 23 -19.98 -15.97 52.86
CA THR A 23 -19.01 -14.88 52.75
C THR A 23 -17.59 -15.41 52.51
N ALA A 24 -17.44 -16.67 52.13
CA ALA A 24 -16.15 -17.38 52.16
C ALA A 24 -15.50 -17.60 50.79
N LEU A 25 -16.24 -17.41 49.69
CA LEU A 25 -15.74 -17.59 48.33
C LEU A 25 -15.98 -16.34 47.49
N ASP A 26 -14.92 -15.86 46.86
CA ASP A 26 -14.98 -14.75 45.93
C ASP A 26 -15.44 -15.20 44.54
N SER A 27 -16.22 -14.37 43.89
CA SER A 27 -16.66 -14.55 42.49
C SER A 27 -16.04 -13.50 41.63
N GLY A 28 -15.62 -13.89 40.41
CA GLY A 28 -15.01 -12.99 39.44
C GLY A 28 -15.71 -13.07 38.08
N VAL A 29 -15.72 -11.97 37.34
CA VAL A 29 -16.12 -11.92 35.94
C VAL A 29 -14.89 -11.63 35.12
N PHE A 30 -14.61 -12.49 34.16
CA PHE A 30 -13.55 -12.29 33.18
C PHE A 30 -14.21 -11.81 31.90
N LEU A 31 -13.75 -10.67 31.40
CA LEU A 31 -14.15 -10.15 30.10
C LEU A 31 -13.06 -10.53 29.09
N GLU A 32 -13.48 -11.05 27.97
CA GLU A 32 -12.59 -11.30 26.86
C GLU A 32 -12.02 -9.99 26.33
N ALA A 33 -10.76 -9.97 25.99
CA ALA A 33 -10.15 -8.79 25.37
C ALA A 33 -10.90 -8.46 24.07
N ASN A 34 -11.15 -7.19 23.83
CA ASN A 34 -11.91 -6.67 22.66
C ASN A 34 -13.40 -7.05 22.61
N SER A 35 -13.97 -7.64 23.66
CA SER A 35 -15.40 -7.99 23.69
C SER A 35 -16.35 -6.78 23.59
N PHE A 36 -15.85 -5.57 23.71
CA PHE A 36 -16.58 -4.30 23.56
C PHE A 36 -16.03 -3.43 22.42
N ALA A 37 -15.31 -3.99 21.49
CA ALA A 37 -14.77 -3.26 20.34
C ALA A 37 -15.67 -3.46 19.11
N SER A 38 -15.91 -2.39 18.34
CA SER A 38 -16.46 -2.48 17.00
C SER A 38 -15.38 -2.91 16.02
N PRO A 39 -15.73 -3.66 14.97
CA PRO A 39 -14.79 -3.89 13.87
C PRO A 39 -14.37 -2.56 13.24
N SER A 40 -13.11 -2.44 12.91
CA SER A 40 -12.55 -1.29 12.19
C SER A 40 -11.51 -1.75 11.18
N ILE A 41 -11.33 -0.97 10.13
CA ILE A 41 -10.26 -1.16 9.14
C ILE A 41 -9.63 0.18 8.85
N GLU A 42 -8.31 0.19 8.80
CA GLU A 42 -7.50 1.26 8.21
C GLU A 42 -6.87 0.75 6.93
N VAL A 43 -6.94 1.54 5.87
CA VAL A 43 -6.30 1.24 4.58
C VAL A 43 -5.27 2.31 4.29
N SER A 44 -4.07 1.88 3.97
CA SER A 44 -2.96 2.77 3.61
C SER A 44 -2.17 2.18 2.46
N SER A 45 -1.40 3.01 1.76
CA SER A 45 -0.48 2.60 0.71
C SER A 45 0.95 2.85 1.12
N PHE A 46 1.85 2.00 0.63
CA PHE A 46 3.29 2.21 0.73
C PHE A 46 3.99 1.57 -0.47
N ASN A 47 5.15 2.07 -0.83
CA ASN A 47 6.00 1.45 -1.84
C ASN A 47 7.14 0.65 -1.18
N SER A 48 7.73 -0.25 -1.94
CA SER A 48 8.87 -1.07 -1.47
C SER A 48 10.21 -0.35 -1.57
N GLU A 49 10.26 0.83 -2.20
CA GLU A 49 11.48 1.61 -2.43
C GLU A 49 11.67 2.70 -1.38
N ALA A 50 12.89 2.80 -0.84
CA ALA A 50 13.20 3.69 0.27
C ALA A 50 13.23 5.19 -0.11
N ASP A 51 13.31 5.53 -1.39
CA ASP A 51 13.52 6.90 -1.88
C ASP A 51 12.25 7.60 -2.38
N LEU A 52 11.14 6.86 -2.53
CA LEU A 52 9.86 7.41 -2.94
C LEU A 52 8.88 7.46 -1.75
N VAL A 53 8.14 8.54 -1.65
CA VAL A 53 7.25 8.77 -0.50
C VAL A 53 5.87 8.20 -0.74
N GLY A 54 5.50 7.23 0.08
CA GLY A 54 4.11 6.82 0.31
C GLY A 54 3.41 6.18 -0.89
N SER A 55 2.66 6.96 -1.64
CA SER A 55 1.73 6.51 -2.69
C SER A 55 2.27 6.65 -4.12
N THR A 56 3.57 6.88 -4.29
CA THR A 56 4.20 7.07 -5.59
C THR A 56 5.14 5.91 -5.89
N VAL A 57 5.13 5.42 -7.12
CA VAL A 57 6.05 4.39 -7.62
C VAL A 57 6.55 4.78 -9.01
N LEU A 58 7.74 4.30 -9.32
CA LEU A 58 8.32 4.43 -10.65
C LEU A 58 8.08 3.14 -11.43
N GLU A 59 7.71 3.25 -12.69
CA GLU A 59 7.49 2.11 -13.56
C GLU A 59 8.68 1.15 -13.61
N GLY A 60 8.39 -0.13 -13.45
CA GLY A 60 9.38 -1.20 -13.49
C GLY A 60 10.43 -1.20 -12.38
N CYS A 61 10.33 -0.29 -11.41
CA CYS A 61 11.32 -0.13 -10.35
C CYS A 61 10.83 -0.48 -8.95
N GLY A 62 9.58 -0.86 -8.77
CA GLY A 62 9.08 -1.20 -7.45
C GLY A 62 7.63 -1.65 -7.46
N ASP A 63 7.17 -2.07 -6.30
CA ASP A 63 5.81 -2.49 -6.08
C ASP A 63 5.10 -1.48 -5.19
N LEU A 64 3.87 -1.13 -5.57
CA LEU A 64 2.93 -0.49 -4.67
C LEU A 64 2.26 -1.55 -3.81
N ASN A 65 1.96 -1.21 -2.59
CA ASN A 65 1.27 -2.10 -1.68
C ASN A 65 0.10 -1.39 -1.02
N LEU A 66 -1.05 -2.05 -0.97
CA LEU A 66 -2.14 -1.66 -0.09
C LEU A 66 -2.07 -2.48 1.18
N GLN A 67 -2.00 -1.81 2.31
CA GLN A 67 -2.07 -2.44 3.62
C GLN A 67 -3.44 -2.19 4.24
N PHE A 68 -4.06 -3.27 4.66
CA PHE A 68 -5.30 -3.28 5.42
C PHE A 68 -4.98 -3.69 6.85
N VAL A 69 -5.31 -2.84 7.81
CA VAL A 69 -5.12 -3.11 9.24
C VAL A 69 -6.48 -3.22 9.90
N ARG A 70 -6.81 -4.40 10.39
CA ARG A 70 -8.07 -4.68 11.08
C ARG A 70 -7.92 -4.41 12.57
N GLY A 71 -8.98 -3.88 13.16
CA GLY A 71 -9.10 -3.71 14.60
C GLY A 71 -10.45 -4.19 15.13
N GLY A 72 -10.60 -4.21 16.44
CA GLY A 72 -11.84 -4.61 17.10
C GLY A 72 -12.13 -6.11 17.01
N ASP A 73 -13.36 -6.46 16.66
CA ASP A 73 -13.78 -7.86 16.52
C ASP A 73 -13.29 -8.42 15.16
N MET A 74 -12.36 -9.35 15.22
CA MET A 74 -11.78 -10.02 14.06
C MET A 74 -12.20 -11.50 13.95
N SER A 75 -13.18 -11.93 14.71
CA SER A 75 -13.59 -13.34 14.81
C SER A 75 -14.16 -13.96 13.51
N MET A 76 -14.46 -13.13 12.52
CA MET A 76 -15.00 -13.55 11.23
C MET A 76 -14.17 -13.00 10.06
N ASP A 77 -14.21 -13.72 8.94
CA ASP A 77 -13.70 -13.22 7.67
C ASP A 77 -14.44 -11.93 7.29
N LEU A 78 -13.72 -10.98 6.70
CA LEU A 78 -14.30 -9.76 6.19
C LEU A 78 -14.04 -9.65 4.69
N THR A 79 -15.10 -9.47 3.93
CA THR A 79 -15.04 -9.24 2.48
C THR A 79 -15.02 -7.75 2.21
N VAL A 80 -14.09 -7.30 1.37
CA VAL A 80 -13.92 -5.91 0.95
C VAL A 80 -14.01 -5.86 -0.56
N ASP A 81 -14.83 -4.99 -1.08
CA ASP A 81 -14.98 -4.77 -2.52
C ASP A 81 -14.03 -3.65 -2.99
N LEU A 82 -13.37 -3.87 -4.13
CA LEU A 82 -12.42 -2.96 -4.73
C LEU A 82 -12.86 -2.58 -6.13
N SER A 83 -12.72 -1.31 -6.47
CA SER A 83 -12.87 -0.81 -7.83
C SER A 83 -11.75 0.16 -8.18
N TYR A 84 -11.44 0.26 -9.47
CA TYR A 84 -10.25 0.95 -9.98
C TYR A 84 -10.64 1.97 -11.02
N SER A 85 -9.98 3.13 -10.97
CA SER A 85 -10.13 4.23 -11.93
C SER A 85 -8.83 5.05 -11.94
N GLY A 86 -8.75 6.03 -12.81
CA GLY A 86 -7.57 6.88 -12.96
C GLY A 86 -7.12 6.93 -14.40
N GLU A 87 -5.91 7.41 -14.62
CA GLU A 87 -5.28 7.54 -15.93
C GLU A 87 -4.51 6.27 -16.30
N ALA A 88 -3.90 5.62 -15.30
CA ALA A 88 -3.16 4.38 -15.48
C ALA A 88 -4.04 3.25 -16.02
N THR A 89 -3.51 2.53 -17.00
CA THR A 89 -4.22 1.52 -17.79
C THR A 89 -3.91 0.11 -17.31
N TYR A 90 -4.93 -0.61 -16.91
CA TYR A 90 -4.84 -2.01 -16.54
C TYR A 90 -4.17 -2.88 -17.63
N GLY A 91 -3.18 -3.67 -17.22
CA GLY A 91 -2.44 -4.59 -18.10
C GLY A 91 -1.38 -3.92 -18.96
N VAL A 92 -1.21 -2.60 -18.86
CA VAL A 92 -0.14 -1.81 -19.48
C VAL A 92 0.77 -1.29 -18.37
N ASP A 93 0.24 -0.52 -17.43
CA ASP A 93 0.99 0.14 -16.37
C ASP A 93 1.01 -0.67 -15.06
N TYR A 94 -0.03 -1.48 -14.81
CA TYR A 94 -0.11 -2.33 -13.63
C TYR A 94 -0.84 -3.65 -13.88
N GLU A 95 -0.61 -4.62 -12.96
CA GLU A 95 -1.19 -5.96 -13.07
C GLU A 95 -2.69 -6.03 -12.77
N ALA A 96 -3.27 -7.23 -13.05
CA ALA A 96 -4.66 -7.55 -12.72
C ALA A 96 -4.92 -7.57 -11.22
N LEU A 97 -5.66 -6.59 -10.74
CA LEU A 97 -6.09 -6.52 -9.36
C LEU A 97 -7.46 -7.17 -9.16
N PRO A 98 -7.71 -7.83 -8.01
CA PRO A 98 -9.00 -8.44 -7.72
C PRO A 98 -10.06 -7.37 -7.41
N ASN A 99 -11.29 -7.58 -7.87
CA ASN A 99 -12.41 -6.70 -7.51
C ASN A 99 -12.93 -6.94 -6.09
N GLN A 100 -12.44 -7.98 -5.42
CA GLN A 100 -12.84 -8.35 -4.07
C GLN A 100 -11.69 -9.08 -3.37
N ILE A 101 -11.46 -8.74 -2.12
CA ILE A 101 -10.51 -9.44 -1.24
C ILE A 101 -11.23 -9.96 0.00
N ILE A 102 -10.70 -11.02 0.57
CA ILE A 102 -11.15 -11.58 1.85
C ILE A 102 -10.03 -11.39 2.86
N LEU A 103 -10.31 -10.64 3.90
CA LEU A 103 -9.43 -10.49 5.06
C LEU A 103 -9.77 -11.59 6.05
N PRO A 104 -8.88 -12.56 6.29
CA PRO A 104 -9.20 -13.72 7.12
C PRO A 104 -9.50 -13.36 8.58
N ALA A 105 -10.31 -14.20 9.22
CA ALA A 105 -10.52 -14.11 10.66
C ALA A 105 -9.20 -14.20 11.42
N ASP A 106 -9.13 -13.51 12.56
CA ASP A 106 -7.99 -13.46 13.47
C ASP A 106 -6.67 -12.94 12.85
N GLN A 107 -6.74 -12.37 11.63
CA GLN A 107 -5.61 -11.74 10.97
C GLN A 107 -5.74 -10.21 10.98
N GLU A 108 -4.83 -9.55 11.67
CA GLU A 108 -4.81 -8.09 11.84
C GLU A 108 -4.33 -7.38 10.57
N ASN A 109 -3.31 -7.91 9.91
CA ASN A 109 -2.67 -7.24 8.77
C ASN A 109 -2.84 -8.07 7.49
N PHE A 110 -3.23 -7.40 6.41
CA PHE A 110 -3.28 -7.96 5.07
C PHE A 110 -2.62 -6.98 4.09
N ILE A 111 -1.78 -7.48 3.20
CA ILE A 111 -1.10 -6.69 2.18
C ILE A 111 -1.53 -7.22 0.81
N LEU A 112 -2.02 -6.30 -0.03
CA LEU A 112 -2.27 -6.52 -1.45
C LEU A 112 -1.14 -5.84 -2.24
N PRO A 113 -0.21 -6.60 -2.83
CA PRO A 113 0.81 -6.04 -3.71
C PRO A 113 0.18 -5.61 -5.04
N ILE A 114 0.76 -4.60 -5.66
CA ILE A 114 0.39 -4.08 -6.98
C ILE A 114 1.68 -3.98 -7.80
N ASP A 115 1.89 -4.91 -8.70
CA ASP A 115 3.04 -4.90 -9.59
C ASP A 115 2.84 -3.82 -10.65
N VAL A 116 3.81 -2.92 -10.79
CA VAL A 116 3.81 -1.83 -11.77
C VAL A 116 4.79 -2.16 -12.88
N PHE A 117 4.31 -2.09 -14.11
CA PHE A 117 5.07 -2.50 -15.29
C PHE A 117 5.82 -1.32 -15.90
N TYR A 118 6.89 -1.60 -16.58
CA TYR A 118 7.57 -0.67 -17.48
C TYR A 118 7.17 -1.01 -18.93
N ASP A 119 6.52 -0.10 -19.60
CA ASP A 119 6.06 -0.29 -20.97
C ASP A 119 6.90 0.44 -22.01
N GLY A 120 7.74 1.39 -21.57
CA GLY A 120 8.65 2.16 -22.41
C GLY A 120 7.97 3.30 -23.19
N VAL A 121 6.77 3.69 -22.79
CA VAL A 121 6.03 4.82 -23.35
C VAL A 121 6.08 5.96 -22.35
N GLY A 122 6.51 7.14 -22.76
CA GLY A 122 6.58 8.31 -21.88
C GLY A 122 5.22 9.01 -21.81
N GLU A 123 4.45 8.75 -20.78
CA GLU A 123 3.11 9.30 -20.54
C GLU A 123 3.09 10.33 -19.42
N GLY A 124 4.11 10.37 -18.58
CA GLY A 124 4.30 11.31 -17.48
C GLY A 124 3.92 10.73 -16.14
N ILE A 125 3.10 11.40 -15.38
CA ILE A 125 2.59 10.92 -14.09
C ILE A 125 1.14 10.52 -14.29
N GLU A 126 0.85 9.27 -14.02
CA GLU A 126 -0.48 8.71 -14.10
C GLU A 126 -1.06 8.39 -12.73
N SER A 127 -2.36 8.56 -12.59
CA SER A 127 -3.08 8.24 -11.35
C SER A 127 -3.72 6.85 -11.43
N LEU A 128 -3.57 6.07 -10.37
CA LEU A 128 -4.37 4.88 -10.09
C LEU A 128 -5.20 5.15 -8.84
N ILE A 129 -6.51 5.25 -8.98
CA ILE A 129 -7.44 5.51 -7.89
C ILE A 129 -8.13 4.19 -7.53
N ILE A 130 -7.91 3.76 -6.29
CA ILE A 130 -8.53 2.55 -5.75
C ILE A 130 -9.64 2.95 -4.80
N THR A 131 -10.86 2.55 -5.12
CA THR A 131 -12.02 2.70 -4.24
C THR A 131 -12.19 1.42 -3.43
N VAL A 132 -12.19 1.57 -2.12
CA VAL A 132 -12.36 0.47 -1.15
C VAL A 132 -13.72 0.63 -0.52
N ASP A 133 -14.63 -0.29 -0.82
CA ASP A 133 -16.01 -0.27 -0.35
C ASP A 133 -16.26 -1.29 0.76
N GLY A 134 -17.24 -1.01 1.60
CA GLY A 134 -17.67 -1.96 2.61
C GLY A 134 -16.82 -1.97 3.88
N LEU A 135 -16.05 -0.90 4.12
CA LEU A 135 -15.23 -0.79 5.32
C LEU A 135 -16.11 -0.63 6.57
N PRO A 136 -16.02 -1.53 7.55
CA PRO A 136 -16.68 -1.34 8.82
C PRO A 136 -15.97 -0.23 9.59
N VAL A 137 -16.71 0.80 9.93
CA VAL A 137 -16.27 1.86 10.83
C VAL A 137 -17.06 1.81 12.11
N ALA A 138 -16.36 2.07 13.21
CA ALA A 138 -17.03 2.16 14.49
C ALA A 138 -18.13 3.22 14.40
N CYS A 139 -19.34 2.80 14.68
CA CYS A 139 -20.48 3.71 14.79
C CYS A 139 -21.06 4.32 13.50
N SER A 140 -20.72 3.90 12.31
CA SER A 140 -21.38 4.36 11.08
C SER A 140 -21.80 3.21 10.18
N ASP A 141 -22.58 3.53 9.16
CA ASP A 141 -22.77 2.63 8.02
C ASP A 141 -21.41 2.40 7.34
N LEU A 142 -21.29 1.36 6.54
CA LEU A 142 -20.09 1.04 5.80
C LEU A 142 -19.56 2.27 5.06
N GLU A 143 -18.27 2.57 5.21
CA GLU A 143 -17.62 3.66 4.52
C GLU A 143 -16.90 3.20 3.24
N THR A 144 -16.77 4.17 2.33
CA THR A 144 -15.94 4.05 1.13
C THR A 144 -14.70 4.90 1.31
N GLN A 145 -13.53 4.32 1.10
CA GLN A 145 -12.26 5.04 1.12
C GLN A 145 -11.67 5.09 -0.28
N LEU A 146 -11.14 6.25 -0.67
CA LEU A 146 -10.39 6.45 -1.90
C LEU A 146 -8.89 6.48 -1.58
N ILE A 147 -8.13 5.65 -2.27
CA ILE A 147 -6.67 5.63 -2.22
C ILE A 147 -6.16 6.07 -3.58
N GLU A 148 -5.45 7.18 -3.63
CA GLU A 148 -4.84 7.70 -4.84
C GLU A 148 -3.36 7.34 -4.86
N LEU A 149 -2.93 6.67 -5.91
CA LEU A 149 -1.57 6.24 -6.17
C LEU A 149 -1.08 6.95 -7.43
N SER A 150 0.22 7.24 -7.50
CA SER A 150 0.85 7.86 -8.65
C SER A 150 1.90 6.93 -9.23
N ILE A 151 1.77 6.63 -10.51
CA ILE A 151 2.75 5.89 -11.30
C ILE A 151 3.52 6.93 -12.13
N ILE A 152 4.84 6.89 -12.07
CA ILE A 152 5.71 7.82 -12.79
C ILE A 152 6.49 7.03 -13.83
N ASP A 153 6.44 7.49 -15.07
CA ASP A 153 7.25 6.90 -16.14
C ASP A 153 8.74 7.02 -15.86
N GLN A 154 9.45 6.02 -16.27
CA GLN A 154 10.90 6.05 -16.32
C GLN A 154 11.38 6.44 -17.73
N ASP A 155 12.02 7.59 -17.84
CA ASP A 155 12.73 7.95 -19.08
C ASP A 155 13.77 6.89 -19.43
N GLU A 156 13.82 6.46 -20.70
CA GLU A 156 14.85 5.53 -21.19
C GLU A 156 16.26 6.06 -20.91
N LEU A 157 17.11 5.24 -20.32
CA LEU A 157 18.51 5.58 -20.09
C LEU A 157 19.27 5.57 -21.40
N ILE A 158 19.61 6.74 -21.90
CA ILE A 158 20.37 6.92 -23.14
C ILE A 158 21.82 7.28 -22.80
N VAL A 159 22.75 6.44 -23.24
CA VAL A 159 24.18 6.71 -23.13
C VAL A 159 24.74 6.95 -24.51
N SER A 160 25.27 8.14 -24.76
CA SER A 160 25.95 8.48 -26.02
C SER A 160 27.41 8.76 -25.79
N THR A 161 28.25 8.20 -26.65
CA THR A 161 29.69 8.46 -26.69
C THR A 161 30.07 8.97 -28.08
N PRO A 162 31.11 9.79 -28.21
CA PRO A 162 31.59 10.23 -29.52
C PRO A 162 32.05 9.02 -30.35
N THR A 163 31.62 8.96 -31.60
CA THR A 163 31.95 7.89 -32.56
C THR A 163 33.36 8.07 -33.17
N TYR A 164 33.94 9.24 -33.03
CA TYR A 164 35.27 9.56 -33.55
C TYR A 164 36.04 10.37 -32.51
N LEU A 165 37.24 9.96 -32.24
CA LEU A 165 38.14 10.58 -31.26
C LEU A 165 39.44 10.98 -31.95
N GLU A 166 39.85 12.22 -31.82
CA GLU A 166 41.16 12.69 -32.24
C GLU A 166 42.10 12.67 -31.04
N THR A 167 43.25 12.01 -31.20
CA THR A 167 44.27 12.03 -30.16
C THR A 167 45.09 13.33 -30.24
N ASP A 168 45.52 13.84 -29.11
CA ASP A 168 46.47 14.92 -29.04
C ASP A 168 47.86 14.48 -29.57
N CYS A 169 48.83 15.40 -29.60
CA CYS A 169 50.20 15.12 -30.04
C CYS A 169 50.95 14.12 -29.13
N PHE A 170 50.39 13.79 -27.97
CA PHE A 170 50.95 12.85 -27.00
C PHE A 170 50.26 11.49 -27.04
N GLY A 171 49.25 11.30 -27.90
CA GLY A 171 48.50 10.05 -28.07
C GLY A 171 47.44 9.82 -26.99
N SER A 172 47.08 10.83 -26.23
CA SER A 172 45.98 10.76 -25.26
C SER A 172 44.68 11.32 -25.82
N VAL A 173 43.59 10.82 -25.34
CA VAL A 173 42.22 11.27 -25.66
C VAL A 173 41.35 11.19 -24.43
N GLU A 174 40.54 12.21 -24.24
CA GLU A 174 39.50 12.23 -23.23
C GLU A 174 38.18 11.75 -23.84
N ILE A 175 37.55 10.81 -23.19
CA ILE A 175 36.26 10.26 -23.62
C ILE A 175 35.22 10.67 -22.59
N GLU A 176 34.23 11.39 -23.05
CA GLU A 176 33.05 11.77 -22.22
C GLU A 176 31.83 11.00 -22.69
N ALA A 177 31.13 10.38 -21.75
CA ALA A 177 29.81 9.83 -22.00
C ALA A 177 28.73 10.86 -21.63
N LEU A 178 27.83 11.13 -22.55
CA LEU A 178 26.64 11.91 -22.27
C LEU A 178 25.52 10.97 -21.89
N ILE A 179 24.97 11.19 -20.72
CA ILE A 179 23.90 10.37 -20.14
C ILE A 179 22.64 11.24 -20.08
N SER A 180 21.52 10.71 -20.54
CA SER A 180 20.20 11.31 -20.38
C SER A 180 19.16 10.23 -20.09
N GLY A 181 18.11 10.59 -19.37
CA GLY A 181 17.10 9.63 -18.89
C GLY A 181 17.61 8.73 -17.77
N GLY A 182 16.82 7.76 -17.38
CA GLY A 182 17.06 6.92 -16.22
C GLY A 182 16.97 7.67 -14.89
N ILE A 183 17.45 7.07 -13.81
CA ILE A 183 17.37 7.62 -12.45
C ILE A 183 18.78 7.77 -11.87
N GLU A 184 19.10 8.94 -11.33
CA GLU A 184 20.34 9.16 -10.58
C GLU A 184 20.29 8.50 -9.19
N PRO A 185 21.45 8.05 -8.62
CA PRO A 185 22.80 8.23 -9.16
C PRO A 185 23.19 7.16 -10.18
N TYR A 186 23.82 7.59 -11.29
CA TYR A 186 24.37 6.65 -12.27
C TYR A 186 25.69 6.08 -11.81
N SER A 187 25.93 4.78 -12.10
CA SER A 187 27.24 4.16 -12.00
C SER A 187 27.67 3.61 -13.36
N TYR A 188 28.92 3.81 -13.77
CA TYR A 188 29.45 3.34 -15.05
C TYR A 188 30.88 2.84 -14.93
N SER A 189 31.21 1.93 -15.82
CA SER A 189 32.57 1.40 -15.94
C SER A 189 32.99 1.41 -17.39
N TRP A 190 34.28 1.74 -17.62
CA TRP A 190 34.90 1.71 -18.95
C TRP A 190 35.71 0.41 -19.12
N PHE A 191 35.52 -0.24 -20.23
CA PHE A 191 36.25 -1.46 -20.58
C PHE A 191 36.93 -1.24 -21.93
N ASN A 192 38.17 -1.74 -22.10
CA ASN A 192 38.80 -1.86 -23.37
C ASN A 192 38.62 -3.29 -23.88
N GLU A 193 38.12 -3.45 -25.08
CA GLU A 193 38.17 -4.73 -25.79
C GLU A 193 39.54 -4.86 -26.44
N ASN A 194 40.37 -5.85 -26.01
CA ASN A 194 41.62 -6.24 -26.64
C ASN A 194 41.38 -7.39 -27.61
#